data_aa7e899cdfc0293629421e006b01508f
#
_entry.id   aa7e899cdfc0293629421e006b01508f
#
_cell.length_a   1.000
_cell.length_b   1.000
_cell.length_c   1.000
_cell.angle_alpha   90.00
_cell.angle_beta   90.00
_cell.angle_gamma   90.00
#
_symmetry.space_group_name_H-M   'P 1'
#
loop_
_entity.id
_entity.type
_entity.pdbx_description
1 polymer ?
#
loop_
_entity_poly.entity_id
_entity_poly.type
_entity_poly.pdbx_seq_one_letter_code
_entity_poly.pdbx_strand_id
1 'polypeptide(L)'
;MATLLLKKSYLHKDLKEVKFNDLWNGHGIFTTMRVIGRSAKILFYKTHIDNLIKSLNKYNIRKKDLKKNILKLVKLNLKKNKNYNHLLRVASNNKIISISLRKRPIPKSNFKLKLVNYKRVDAAYKNLKYKKILKILSKLDV
;
A
#
# COMPACT_ATOMS: atom_id res chain seq x y z
N MET A 1 -11.90 -5.90 8.79
CA MET A 1 -10.64 -5.49 8.12
C MET A 1 -9.43 -6.05 8.86
N ALA A 2 -8.36 -6.32 8.14
CA ALA A 2 -7.14 -6.84 8.76
C ALA A 2 -6.48 -5.81 9.69
N THR A 3 -5.98 -6.26 10.83
CA THR A 3 -5.23 -5.43 11.76
C THR A 3 -3.89 -5.03 11.17
N LEU A 4 -3.57 -3.74 11.20
CA LEU A 4 -2.28 -3.24 10.77
C LEU A 4 -1.25 -3.40 11.90
N LEU A 5 -0.13 -4.07 11.59
CA LEU A 5 0.97 -4.30 12.53
C LEU A 5 1.98 -3.15 12.53
N LEU A 6 2.01 -2.38 11.45
CA LEU A 6 2.83 -1.19 11.28
C LEU A 6 1.98 -0.13 10.57
N LYS A 7 2.03 1.10 11.07
CA LYS A 7 1.30 2.25 10.54
C LYS A 7 2.17 3.48 10.66
N LYS A 8 2.73 3.95 9.56
CA LYS A 8 3.60 5.13 9.53
C LYS A 8 3.27 6.03 8.34
N SER A 9 3.25 7.31 8.58
CA SER A 9 3.10 8.34 7.54
C SER A 9 4.19 9.39 7.67
N TYR A 10 4.67 9.87 6.52
CA TYR A 10 5.78 10.82 6.44
C TYR A 10 5.47 11.92 5.43
N LEU A 11 5.90 13.14 5.73
CA LEU A 11 5.82 14.24 4.77
C LEU A 11 6.88 14.07 3.67
N HIS A 12 6.51 14.35 2.42
CA HIS A 12 7.48 14.33 1.31
C HIS A 12 8.62 15.33 1.50
N LYS A 13 8.31 16.51 2.03
CA LYS A 13 9.25 17.63 2.06
C LYS A 13 10.51 17.38 2.90
N ASP A 14 10.40 16.64 4.01
CA ASP A 14 11.48 16.43 4.97
C ASP A 14 11.53 15.03 5.57
N LEU A 15 10.64 14.13 5.15
CA LEU A 15 10.46 12.78 5.69
C LEU A 15 10.17 12.74 7.18
N LYS A 16 9.62 13.84 7.73
CA LYS A 16 9.18 13.88 9.12
C LYS A 16 7.95 12.98 9.29
N GLU A 17 7.98 12.15 10.33
CA GLU A 17 6.84 11.32 10.68
C GLU A 17 5.67 12.19 11.18
N VAL A 18 4.48 11.90 10.71
CA VAL A 18 3.24 12.55 11.09
C VAL A 18 2.20 11.49 11.50
N LYS A 19 1.07 11.92 12.02
CA LYS A 19 -0.03 11.01 12.36
C LYS A 19 -0.38 10.13 11.15
N PHE A 20 -0.52 8.83 11.38
CA PHE A 20 -0.85 7.88 10.31
C PHE A 20 -2.14 8.26 9.59
N ASN A 21 -2.05 8.28 8.28
CA ASN A 21 -3.18 8.44 7.36
C ASN A 21 -3.06 7.38 6.28
N ASP A 22 -4.06 6.53 6.14
CA ASP A 22 -4.08 5.47 5.12
C ASP A 22 -4.27 5.99 3.69
N LEU A 23 -4.59 7.26 3.53
CA LEU A 23 -4.80 7.98 2.28
C LEU A 23 -5.96 7.48 1.42
N TRP A 24 -6.80 6.58 1.91
CA TRP A 24 -7.98 6.16 1.16
C TRP A 24 -8.90 7.33 0.83
N ASN A 25 -9.49 7.29 -0.35
CA ASN A 25 -10.39 8.30 -0.93
C ASN A 25 -9.71 9.61 -1.37
N GLY A 26 -8.40 9.74 -1.18
CA GLY A 26 -7.63 10.88 -1.66
C GLY A 26 -7.19 10.72 -3.12
N HIS A 27 -6.57 11.77 -3.64
CA HIS A 27 -5.93 11.77 -4.95
C HIS A 27 -4.51 11.21 -4.82
N GLY A 28 -4.32 9.96 -5.20
CA GLY A 28 -3.03 9.30 -5.09
C GLY A 28 -3.06 7.84 -5.54
N ILE A 29 -1.95 7.17 -5.32
CA ILE A 29 -1.69 5.81 -5.79
C ILE A 29 -1.16 4.96 -4.64
N PHE A 30 -1.42 3.66 -4.69
CA PHE A 30 -0.84 2.70 -3.75
C PHE A 30 -0.32 1.46 -4.48
N THR A 31 0.54 0.73 -3.81
CA THR A 31 0.94 -0.63 -4.19
C THR A 31 1.03 -1.51 -2.96
N THR A 32 0.77 -2.81 -3.14
CA THR A 32 0.91 -3.80 -2.07
C THR A 32 1.89 -4.88 -2.52
N MET A 33 2.87 -5.16 -1.68
CA MET A 33 3.97 -6.08 -1.96
C MET A 33 4.03 -7.16 -0.88
N ARG A 34 4.45 -8.37 -1.26
CA ARG A 34 4.67 -9.44 -0.29
C ARG A 34 6.07 -9.33 0.31
N VAL A 35 6.15 -9.44 1.64
CA VAL A 35 7.41 -9.50 2.39
C VAL A 35 7.54 -10.88 3.00
N ILE A 36 8.69 -11.53 2.80
CA ILE A 36 8.94 -12.87 3.30
C ILE A 36 10.33 -12.99 3.94
N GLY A 37 10.43 -13.91 4.91
CA GLY A 37 11.68 -14.35 5.50
C GLY A 37 12.24 -13.41 6.56
N ARG A 38 13.35 -13.85 7.19
CA ARG A 38 14.00 -13.11 8.29
C ARG A 38 14.78 -11.90 7.82
N SER A 39 15.24 -11.90 6.58
CA SER A 39 15.92 -10.76 5.96
C SER A 39 14.96 -9.77 5.28
N ALA A 40 13.67 -9.92 5.51
CA ALA A 40 12.62 -9.05 4.97
C ALA A 40 12.71 -8.87 3.45
N LYS A 41 12.76 -9.97 2.70
CA LYS A 41 12.79 -9.95 1.24
C LYS A 41 11.43 -9.50 0.71
N ILE A 42 11.42 -8.43 -0.07
CA ILE A 42 10.23 -7.91 -0.72
C ILE A 42 10.18 -8.41 -2.16
N LEU A 43 9.11 -9.14 -2.51
CA LEU A 43 8.98 -9.72 -3.84
C LEU A 43 8.62 -8.65 -4.86
N PHE A 44 9.35 -8.64 -5.99
CA PHE A 44 9.13 -7.72 -7.11
C PHE A 44 9.15 -6.23 -6.71
N TYR A 45 9.96 -5.87 -5.73
CA TYR A 45 10.05 -4.51 -5.20
C TYR A 45 10.24 -3.46 -6.30
N LYS A 46 11.25 -3.66 -7.17
CA LYS A 46 11.56 -2.72 -8.25
C LYS A 46 10.36 -2.49 -9.16
N THR A 47 9.71 -3.56 -9.60
CA THR A 47 8.52 -3.48 -10.48
C THR A 47 7.37 -2.72 -9.81
N HIS A 48 7.09 -3.04 -8.55
CA HIS A 48 6.03 -2.36 -7.79
C HIS A 48 6.29 -0.86 -7.63
N ILE A 49 7.52 -0.48 -7.28
CA ILE A 49 7.86 0.92 -7.06
C ILE A 49 7.93 1.70 -8.39
N ASP A 50 8.49 1.11 -9.44
CA ASP A 50 8.51 1.74 -10.76
C ASP A 50 7.07 2.01 -11.26
N ASN A 51 6.16 1.06 -11.08
CA ASN A 51 4.75 1.23 -11.44
C ASN A 51 4.04 2.26 -10.56
N LEU A 52 4.35 2.31 -9.27
CA LEU A 52 3.82 3.32 -8.36
C LEU A 52 4.21 4.73 -8.83
N ILE A 53 5.48 4.95 -9.12
CA ILE A 53 6.01 6.25 -9.56
C ILE A 53 5.42 6.64 -10.92
N LYS A 54 5.36 5.71 -11.86
CA LYS A 54 4.76 5.94 -13.17
C LYS A 54 3.28 6.36 -13.04
N SER A 55 2.53 5.70 -12.20
CA SER A 55 1.12 6.03 -11.95
C SER A 55 0.96 7.38 -11.23
N LEU A 56 1.83 7.69 -10.27
CA LEU A 56 1.85 9.01 -9.62
C LEU A 56 2.12 10.13 -10.63
N ASN A 57 3.04 9.93 -11.57
CA ASN A 57 3.31 10.88 -12.63
C ASN A 57 2.07 11.15 -13.51
N LYS A 58 1.29 10.11 -13.81
CA LYS A 58 0.00 10.25 -14.52
C LYS A 58 -1.03 11.07 -13.73
N TYR A 59 -0.94 11.05 -12.40
CA TYR A 59 -1.78 11.84 -11.50
C TYR A 59 -1.19 13.22 -11.18
N ASN A 60 -0.14 13.65 -11.92
CA ASN A 60 0.57 14.91 -11.70
C ASN A 60 1.22 15.03 -10.31
N ILE A 61 1.54 13.90 -9.69
CA ILE A 61 2.27 13.85 -8.43
C ILE A 61 3.72 13.47 -8.76
N ARG A 62 4.57 14.50 -8.82
CA ARG A 62 6.00 14.35 -9.14
C ARG A 62 6.82 14.88 -7.97
N LYS A 63 7.52 13.98 -7.29
CA LYS A 63 8.35 14.31 -6.13
C LYS A 63 9.80 13.93 -6.40
N LYS A 64 10.70 14.86 -6.07
CA LYS A 64 12.14 14.62 -6.18
C LYS A 64 12.55 13.46 -5.25
N ASP A 65 13.42 12.59 -5.75
CA ASP A 65 14.00 11.47 -5.00
C ASP A 65 12.95 10.50 -4.38
N LEU A 66 11.75 10.42 -4.95
CA LEU A 66 10.66 9.61 -4.39
C LEU A 66 11.06 8.14 -4.23
N LYS A 67 11.68 7.56 -5.26
CA LYS A 67 12.13 6.16 -5.23
C LYS A 67 13.14 5.90 -4.11
N LYS A 68 14.12 6.78 -3.95
CA LYS A 68 15.13 6.74 -2.89
C LYS A 68 14.50 6.90 -1.51
N ASN A 69 13.58 7.84 -1.37
CA ASN A 69 12.88 8.11 -0.10
C ASN A 69 12.00 6.95 0.33
N ILE A 70 11.26 6.34 -0.59
CA ILE A 70 10.46 5.15 -0.28
C ILE A 70 11.36 4.00 0.19
N LEU A 71 12.47 3.74 -0.50
CA LEU A 71 13.39 2.68 -0.09
C LEU A 71 13.96 2.93 1.32
N LYS A 72 14.35 4.16 1.61
CA LYS A 72 14.83 4.56 2.94
C LYS A 72 13.79 4.29 4.02
N LEU A 73 12.54 4.70 3.79
CA LEU A 73 11.45 4.53 4.75
C LEU A 73 11.08 3.05 4.94
N VAL A 74 11.05 2.27 3.87
CA VAL A 74 10.81 0.82 3.95
C VAL A 74 11.89 0.13 4.77
N LYS A 75 13.16 0.41 4.50
CA LYS A 75 14.29 -0.15 5.27
C LYS A 75 14.25 0.27 6.74
N LEU A 76 13.86 1.50 7.03
CA LEU A 76 13.74 2.01 8.40
C LEU A 76 12.70 1.23 9.21
N ASN A 77 11.61 0.81 8.58
CA ASN A 77 10.46 0.22 9.24
C ASN A 77 10.48 -1.31 9.30
N LEU A 78 11.24 -1.98 8.43
CA LEU A 78 11.34 -3.43 8.44
C LEU A 78 12.51 -3.89 9.32
N LYS A 79 12.21 -4.76 10.28
CA LYS A 79 13.20 -5.28 11.23
C LYS A 79 13.98 -6.46 10.65
N LYS A 80 15.30 -6.49 10.85
CA LYS A 80 16.20 -7.55 10.31
C LYS A 80 15.95 -8.94 10.90
N ASN A 81 15.56 -9.04 12.17
CA ASN A 81 15.45 -10.31 12.89
C ASN A 81 14.02 -10.84 13.02
N LYS A 82 13.08 -10.23 12.33
CA LYS A 82 11.68 -10.66 12.32
C LYS A 82 11.44 -11.57 11.12
N ASN A 83 10.72 -12.66 11.35
CA ASN A 83 10.31 -13.54 10.26
C ASN A 83 9.00 -13.00 9.64
N TYR A 84 9.06 -12.63 8.36
CA TYR A 84 7.94 -12.03 7.66
C TYR A 84 7.19 -13.04 6.79
N ASN A 85 5.89 -12.97 6.82
CA ASN A 85 4.96 -13.46 5.80
C ASN A 85 3.78 -12.48 5.77
N HIS A 86 4.07 -11.30 5.24
CA HIS A 86 3.23 -10.12 5.40
C HIS A 86 2.98 -9.43 4.06
N LEU A 87 2.03 -8.53 4.05
CA LEU A 87 1.77 -7.61 2.95
C LEU A 87 2.15 -6.20 3.38
N LEU A 88 3.06 -5.60 2.64
CA LEU A 88 3.51 -4.22 2.80
C LEU A 88 2.76 -3.35 1.79
N ARG A 89 2.06 -2.34 2.28
CA ARG A 89 1.39 -1.35 1.44
C ARG A 89 2.16 -0.04 1.50
N VAL A 90 2.47 0.51 0.34
CA VAL A 90 3.02 1.85 0.19
C VAL A 90 1.99 2.68 -0.58
N ALA A 91 1.59 3.80 -0.02
CA ALA A 91 0.67 4.73 -0.64
C ALA A 91 1.26 6.13 -0.65
N SER A 92 0.95 6.91 -1.65
CA SER A 92 1.41 8.29 -1.75
C SER A 92 0.35 9.18 -2.35
N ASN A 93 0.21 10.36 -1.78
CA ASN A 93 -0.46 11.50 -2.38
C ASN A 93 0.56 12.64 -2.58
N ASN A 94 0.10 13.86 -2.83
CA ASN A 94 0.97 15.01 -3.06
C ASN A 94 1.76 15.46 -1.82
N LYS A 95 1.34 15.11 -0.61
CA LYS A 95 1.95 15.57 0.65
C LYS A 95 2.64 14.47 1.45
N ILE A 96 2.13 13.25 1.40
CA ILE A 96 2.41 12.19 2.36
C ILE A 96 2.77 10.88 1.66
N ILE A 97 3.74 10.17 2.22
CA ILE A 97 3.99 8.74 1.97
C ILE A 97 3.50 7.98 3.19
N SER A 98 2.65 6.97 2.99
CA SER A 98 2.16 6.11 4.05
C SER A 98 2.58 4.67 3.83
N ILE A 99 3.09 4.06 4.90
CA ILE A 99 3.55 2.66 4.90
C ILE A 99 2.75 1.91 5.95
N SER A 100 2.18 0.78 5.56
CA SER A 100 1.49 -0.11 6.49
C SER A 100 1.80 -1.56 6.21
N LEU A 101 1.77 -2.37 7.25
CA LEU A 101 2.08 -3.80 7.19
C LEU A 101 0.96 -4.58 7.87
N ARG A 102 0.55 -5.67 7.23
CA ARG A 102 -0.42 -6.62 7.79
C ARG A 102 -0.02 -8.05 7.50
N LYS A 103 -0.49 -8.99 8.29
CA LYS A 103 -0.29 -10.41 7.99
C LYS A 103 -0.89 -10.76 6.63
N ARG A 104 -0.23 -11.60 5.88
CA ARG A 104 -0.80 -12.17 4.66
C ARG A 104 -1.92 -13.12 5.05
N PRO A 105 -3.14 -12.95 4.51
CA PRO A 105 -4.20 -13.91 4.73
C PRO A 105 -3.82 -15.29 4.16
N ILE A 106 -4.06 -16.34 4.93
CA ILE A 106 -3.88 -17.71 4.44
C ILE A 106 -5.14 -18.07 3.64
N PRO A 107 -5.03 -18.42 2.35
CA PRO A 107 -6.18 -18.84 1.56
C PRO A 107 -6.83 -20.08 2.19
N LYS A 108 -8.15 -20.04 2.33
CA LYS A 108 -8.93 -21.21 2.77
C LYS A 108 -9.15 -22.15 1.59
N SER A 109 -9.24 -23.45 1.85
CA SER A 109 -9.57 -24.45 0.83
C SER A 109 -10.97 -24.20 0.22
N ASN A 110 -11.89 -23.71 1.03
CA ASN A 110 -13.24 -23.34 0.63
C ASN A 110 -13.43 -21.83 0.76
N PHE A 111 -13.93 -21.18 -0.28
CA PHE A 111 -14.23 -19.75 -0.26
C PHE A 111 -15.54 -19.48 -1.01
N LYS A 112 -16.22 -18.42 -0.60
CA LYS A 112 -17.44 -17.94 -1.25
C LYS A 112 -17.11 -16.75 -2.14
N LEU A 113 -17.76 -16.68 -3.29
CA LEU A 113 -17.69 -15.54 -4.21
C LEU A 113 -19.03 -14.85 -4.27
N LYS A 114 -19.00 -13.53 -4.33
CA LYS A 114 -20.17 -12.71 -4.61
C LYS A 114 -19.90 -11.82 -5.80
N LEU A 115 -20.77 -11.85 -6.79
CA LEU A 115 -20.71 -10.94 -7.93
C LEU A 115 -21.30 -9.59 -7.53
N VAL A 116 -20.62 -8.52 -7.91
CA VAL A 116 -21.02 -7.14 -7.62
C VAL A 116 -20.98 -6.34 -8.91
N ASN A 117 -22.06 -5.69 -9.25
CA ASN A 117 -22.11 -4.81 -10.41
C ASN A 117 -21.48 -3.45 -10.03
N TYR A 118 -20.16 -3.35 -10.16
CA TYR A 118 -19.42 -2.14 -9.86
C TYR A 118 -18.21 -1.98 -10.78
N LYS A 119 -18.10 -0.82 -11.40
CA LYS A 119 -16.93 -0.42 -12.18
C LYS A 119 -16.05 0.51 -11.37
N ARG A 120 -14.79 0.12 -11.16
CA ARG A 120 -13.83 0.94 -10.43
C ARG A 120 -13.44 2.18 -11.23
N VAL A 121 -13.36 3.32 -10.57
CA VAL A 121 -12.86 4.57 -11.18
C VAL A 121 -11.39 4.38 -11.57
N ASP A 122 -11.03 4.75 -12.78
CA ASP A 122 -9.65 4.67 -13.28
C ASP A 122 -9.00 3.29 -13.04
N ALA A 123 -9.68 2.22 -13.48
CA ALA A 123 -9.28 0.85 -13.16
C ALA A 123 -7.88 0.45 -13.63
N ALA A 124 -7.29 1.17 -14.60
CA ALA A 124 -5.93 0.95 -15.08
C ALA A 124 -4.86 1.26 -14.01
N TYR A 125 -5.18 2.03 -12.98
CA TYR A 125 -4.25 2.46 -11.94
C TYR A 125 -4.71 1.98 -10.56
N LYS A 126 -3.76 1.66 -9.68
CA LYS A 126 -4.01 1.39 -8.27
C LYS A 126 -4.21 2.71 -7.50
N ASN A 127 -5.27 3.46 -7.87
CA ASN A 127 -5.59 4.72 -7.22
C ASN A 127 -6.26 4.52 -5.86
N LEU A 128 -6.28 5.57 -5.05
CA LEU A 128 -6.82 5.55 -3.68
C LEU A 128 -8.35 5.70 -3.61
N LYS A 129 -9.05 5.80 -4.74
CA LYS A 129 -10.51 5.96 -4.81
C LYS A 129 -11.25 4.64 -4.56
N TYR A 130 -11.14 4.11 -3.36
CA TYR A 130 -11.64 2.80 -2.96
C TYR A 130 -12.89 2.84 -2.06
N LYS A 131 -13.46 4.01 -1.80
CA LYS A 131 -14.58 4.16 -0.85
C LYS A 131 -15.74 3.19 -1.11
N LYS A 132 -16.20 3.08 -2.35
CA LYS A 132 -17.30 2.17 -2.72
C LYS A 132 -16.89 0.70 -2.56
N ILE A 133 -15.68 0.35 -2.96
CA ILE A 133 -15.15 -1.02 -2.82
C ILE A 133 -15.08 -1.41 -1.34
N LEU A 134 -14.53 -0.54 -0.49
CA LEU A 134 -14.41 -0.81 0.96
C LEU A 134 -15.79 -0.96 1.60
N LYS A 135 -16.77 -0.14 1.19
CA LYS A 135 -18.16 -0.26 1.64
C LYS A 135 -18.81 -1.57 1.21
N ILE A 136 -18.54 -2.03 -0.01
CA ILE A 136 -19.02 -3.31 -0.50
C ILE A 136 -18.37 -4.45 0.30
N LEU A 137 -17.04 -4.42 0.46
CA LEU A 137 -16.30 -5.45 1.20
C LEU A 137 -16.76 -5.57 2.65
N SER A 138 -17.07 -4.45 3.32
CA SER A 138 -17.55 -4.46 4.70
C SER A 138 -18.92 -5.11 4.89
N LYS A 139 -19.71 -5.23 3.81
CA LYS A 139 -21.02 -5.87 3.80
C LYS A 139 -20.98 -7.32 3.32
N LEU A 140 -19.83 -7.80 2.90
CA LEU A 140 -19.67 -9.18 2.45
C LEU A 140 -19.35 -10.07 3.64
N ASP A 141 -20.23 -11.02 3.86
CA ASP A 141 -20.04 -12.10 4.84
C ASP A 141 -19.35 -13.28 4.11
N VAL A 142 -18.05 -13.15 3.96
CA VAL A 142 -17.21 -14.14 3.26
C VAL A 142 -16.06 -14.63 4.10
#